data_00e2b83e3b263cb41614b15d0c872267
#
_entry.id   00e2b83e3b263cb41614b15d0c872267
#
_cell.length_a   1.000
_cell.length_b   1.000
_cell.length_c   1.000
_cell.angle_alpha   90.00
_cell.angle_beta   90.00
_cell.angle_gamma   90.00
#
_symmetry.space_group_name_H-M   'P 1'
#
loop_
_entity.id
_entity.type
_entity.pdbx_description
1 polymer ?
#
loop_
_entity_poly.entity_id
_entity_poly.type
_entity_poly.pdbx_seq_one_letter_code
_entity_poly.pdbx_strand_id
1 'polypeptide(L)'
;AANRDLLSVRNDSSADALYVMKPDGLTIAASNYALPSSFVGENYRFRPYFRDALASGSGRYYAVGVTTGLPGYFLASVIRDGDRVIGVAVAKVDMSAVEQGWRQSGTLAAITDGDGVVFLTGLPGWKYRPLHPLGKAALAGIAAARKYDGVDLAASRPIFTDAEPGEDGTAAIGRRLADELDA
;
A
#
# COMPACT_ATOMS: atom_id res chain seq x y z
N ALA A 1 24.63 -5.69 -13.96
CA ALA A 1 24.86 -6.42 -12.71
C ALA A 1 23.65 -6.21 -11.79
N ALA A 2 23.49 -5.06 -11.11
CA ALA A 2 22.47 -4.86 -10.06
C ALA A 2 21.03 -5.26 -10.41
N ASN A 3 20.55 -4.94 -11.61
CA ASN A 3 19.19 -5.32 -12.04
C ASN A 3 19.01 -6.85 -12.07
N ARG A 4 20.00 -7.59 -12.55
CA ARG A 4 19.94 -9.07 -12.61
C ARG A 4 20.04 -9.68 -11.23
N ASP A 5 20.84 -9.11 -10.35
CA ASP A 5 20.99 -9.56 -8.98
C ASP A 5 19.66 -9.38 -8.21
N LEU A 6 19.00 -8.20 -8.38
CA LEU A 6 17.66 -7.95 -7.83
C LEU A 6 16.61 -8.90 -8.40
N LEU A 7 16.66 -9.21 -9.70
CA LEU A 7 15.75 -10.19 -10.29
C LEU A 7 15.96 -11.60 -9.72
N SER A 8 17.20 -12.02 -9.50
CA SER A 8 17.51 -13.30 -8.86
C SER A 8 16.95 -13.37 -7.45
N VAL A 9 17.24 -12.36 -6.61
CA VAL A 9 16.73 -12.30 -5.24
C VAL A 9 15.20 -12.25 -5.22
N ARG A 10 14.58 -11.51 -6.15
CA ARG A 10 13.11 -11.47 -6.27
C ARG A 10 12.53 -12.84 -6.58
N ASN A 11 13.14 -13.62 -7.47
CA ASN A 11 12.66 -14.96 -7.84
C ASN A 11 12.77 -15.96 -6.67
N ASP A 12 13.70 -15.75 -5.75
CA ASP A 12 13.91 -16.57 -4.55
C ASP A 12 13.12 -16.05 -3.33
N SER A 13 12.31 -15.01 -3.51
CA SER A 13 11.54 -14.35 -2.45
C SER A 13 10.05 -14.28 -2.78
N SER A 14 9.23 -13.87 -1.80
CA SER A 14 7.80 -13.56 -2.01
C SER A 14 7.56 -12.12 -2.46
N ALA A 15 8.60 -11.36 -2.82
CA ALA A 15 8.44 -10.00 -3.28
C ALA A 15 7.90 -9.95 -4.71
N ASP A 16 6.94 -9.04 -4.96
CA ASP A 16 6.46 -8.74 -6.31
C ASP A 16 7.53 -7.98 -7.12
N ALA A 17 8.21 -7.03 -6.47
CA ALA A 17 9.35 -6.33 -7.05
C ALA A 17 10.35 -5.88 -5.98
N LEU A 18 11.62 -5.83 -6.39
CA LEU A 18 12.72 -5.26 -5.60
C LEU A 18 13.37 -4.12 -6.40
N TYR A 19 13.71 -3.03 -5.74
CA TYR A 19 14.39 -1.91 -6.39
C TYR A 19 15.24 -1.10 -5.42
N VAL A 20 16.18 -0.35 -5.99
CA VAL A 20 17.12 0.50 -5.25
C VAL A 20 17.01 1.92 -5.75
N MET A 21 16.89 2.84 -4.83
CA MET A 21 16.83 4.28 -5.08
C MET A 21 18.07 4.99 -4.51
N LYS A 22 18.47 6.07 -5.17
CA LYS A 22 19.42 7.04 -4.62
C LYS A 22 18.77 7.85 -3.50
N PRO A 23 19.56 8.58 -2.69
CA PRO A 23 19.01 9.46 -1.64
C PRO A 23 18.10 10.59 -2.15
N ASP A 24 18.15 10.90 -3.45
CA ASP A 24 17.24 11.85 -4.10
C ASP A 24 15.92 11.24 -4.58
N GLY A 25 15.73 9.93 -4.38
CA GLY A 25 14.52 9.18 -4.74
C GLY A 25 14.52 8.59 -6.16
N LEU A 26 15.58 8.81 -6.95
CA LEU A 26 15.70 8.23 -8.29
C LEU A 26 15.99 6.73 -8.19
N THR A 27 15.17 5.90 -8.83
CA THR A 27 15.38 4.44 -8.92
C THR A 27 16.47 4.14 -9.94
N ILE A 28 17.57 3.51 -9.49
CA ILE A 28 18.74 3.18 -10.31
C ILE A 28 18.84 1.70 -10.67
N ALA A 29 18.14 0.84 -9.96
CA ALA A 29 18.07 -0.58 -10.26
C ALA A 29 16.71 -1.16 -9.81
N ALA A 30 16.19 -2.13 -10.57
CA ALA A 30 14.94 -2.81 -10.25
C ALA A 30 14.91 -4.22 -10.82
N SER A 31 14.21 -5.13 -10.13
CA SER A 31 13.99 -6.51 -10.60
C SER A 31 13.11 -6.57 -11.87
N ASN A 32 12.23 -5.58 -12.05
CA ASN A 32 11.35 -5.46 -13.23
C ASN A 32 11.96 -4.62 -14.37
N TYR A 33 13.27 -4.45 -14.41
CA TYR A 33 14.00 -3.56 -15.34
C TYR A 33 13.71 -3.81 -16.83
N ALA A 34 13.33 -5.02 -17.20
CA ALA A 34 13.06 -5.43 -18.59
C ALA A 34 11.59 -5.25 -19.00
N LEU A 35 10.70 -4.85 -18.07
CA LEU A 35 9.27 -4.68 -18.34
C LEU A 35 8.96 -3.25 -18.78
N PRO A 36 7.90 -3.03 -19.56
CA PRO A 36 7.42 -1.67 -19.89
C PRO A 36 7.08 -0.83 -18.66
N SER A 37 6.67 -1.49 -17.56
CA SER A 37 6.39 -0.88 -16.24
C SER A 37 7.62 -0.88 -15.34
N SER A 38 8.84 -0.77 -15.92
CA SER A 38 10.08 -0.73 -15.14
C SER A 38 10.10 0.44 -14.16
N PHE A 39 10.62 0.17 -12.96
CA PHE A 39 10.85 1.23 -11.96
C PHE A 39 12.15 2.00 -12.20
N VAL A 40 13.05 1.50 -13.03
CA VAL A 40 14.33 2.18 -13.34
C VAL A 40 14.06 3.52 -14.04
N GLY A 41 14.63 4.60 -13.49
CA GLY A 41 14.43 5.96 -13.99
C GLY A 41 13.28 6.71 -13.31
N GLU A 42 12.40 6.02 -12.61
CA GLU A 42 11.30 6.64 -11.86
C GLU A 42 11.79 7.26 -10.55
N ASN A 43 11.12 8.33 -10.10
CA ASN A 43 11.44 9.01 -8.85
C ASN A 43 10.28 8.91 -7.86
N TYR A 44 10.53 8.25 -6.72
CA TYR A 44 9.52 8.03 -5.67
C TYR A 44 9.80 8.79 -4.36
N ARG A 45 10.56 9.89 -4.42
CA ARG A 45 10.87 10.73 -3.24
C ARG A 45 9.61 11.23 -2.49
N PHE A 46 8.48 11.32 -3.17
CA PHE A 46 7.19 11.74 -2.60
C PHE A 46 6.56 10.66 -1.72
N ARG A 47 6.97 9.42 -1.84
CA ARG A 47 6.40 8.29 -1.11
C ARG A 47 6.79 8.30 0.37
N PRO A 48 5.81 8.10 1.30
CA PRO A 48 6.10 8.06 2.73
C PRO A 48 7.16 7.02 3.11
N TYR A 49 7.09 5.79 2.59
CA TYR A 49 8.07 4.74 2.91
C TYR A 49 9.53 5.16 2.63
N PHE A 50 9.76 5.96 1.59
CA PHE A 50 11.09 6.46 1.23
C PHE A 50 11.55 7.52 2.22
N ARG A 51 10.68 8.50 2.53
CA ARG A 51 10.97 9.57 3.50
C ARG A 51 11.21 9.02 4.91
N ASP A 52 10.38 8.06 5.32
CA ASP A 52 10.49 7.40 6.62
C ASP A 52 11.80 6.59 6.71
N ALA A 53 12.18 5.88 5.63
CA ALA A 53 13.45 5.17 5.58
C ALA A 53 14.64 6.12 5.76
N LEU A 54 14.65 7.27 5.08
CA LEU A 54 15.72 8.25 5.24
C LEU A 54 15.75 8.87 6.66
N ALA A 55 14.60 9.06 7.29
CA ALA A 55 14.49 9.69 8.61
C ALA A 55 14.81 8.72 9.76
N SER A 56 14.39 7.45 9.67
CA SER A 56 14.44 6.48 10.77
C SER A 56 15.18 5.18 10.45
N GLY A 57 15.73 5.04 9.21
CA GLY A 57 16.44 3.84 8.77
C GLY A 57 15.54 2.84 8.04
N SER A 58 14.25 2.84 8.30
CA SER A 58 13.28 1.98 7.63
C SER A 58 11.95 2.68 7.40
N GLY A 59 11.17 2.20 6.44
CA GLY A 59 9.83 2.70 6.15
C GLY A 59 8.93 1.60 5.60
N ARG A 60 7.63 1.73 5.85
CA ARG A 60 6.62 0.80 5.35
C ARG A 60 5.35 1.55 4.99
N TYR A 61 4.74 1.16 3.89
CA TYR A 61 3.57 1.87 3.39
C TYR A 61 2.77 1.02 2.42
N TYR A 62 1.45 1.02 2.57
CA TYR A 62 0.57 0.47 1.54
C TYR A 62 0.18 1.56 0.55
N ALA A 63 0.22 1.25 -0.73
CA ALA A 63 -0.27 2.16 -1.78
C ALA A 63 -0.61 1.42 -3.07
N VAL A 64 -1.41 2.05 -3.92
CA VAL A 64 -1.49 1.70 -5.33
C VAL A 64 -0.23 2.22 -6.04
N GLY A 65 0.43 1.36 -6.79
CA GLY A 65 1.65 1.69 -7.52
C GLY A 65 1.38 2.64 -8.68
N VAL A 66 1.95 3.84 -8.66
CA VAL A 66 1.73 4.86 -9.72
C VAL A 66 2.25 4.43 -11.09
N THR A 67 3.21 3.52 -11.14
CA THR A 67 3.82 3.02 -12.38
C THR A 67 3.11 1.77 -12.89
N THR A 68 2.63 0.91 -11.98
CA THR A 68 2.02 -0.37 -12.33
C THR A 68 0.50 -0.37 -12.27
N GLY A 69 -0.12 0.60 -11.59
CA GLY A 69 -1.55 0.59 -11.24
C GLY A 69 -1.94 -0.51 -10.23
N LEU A 70 -0.99 -1.34 -9.81
CA LEU A 70 -1.25 -2.47 -8.92
C LEU A 70 -0.94 -2.12 -7.47
N PRO A 71 -1.82 -2.50 -6.52
CA PRO A 71 -1.59 -2.28 -5.11
C PRO A 71 -0.39 -3.10 -4.61
N GLY A 72 0.20 -2.65 -3.50
CA GLY A 72 1.28 -3.37 -2.84
C GLY A 72 1.61 -2.78 -1.49
N TYR A 73 2.24 -3.61 -0.66
CA TYR A 73 2.86 -3.18 0.58
C TYR A 73 4.35 -2.97 0.34
N PHE A 74 4.80 -1.74 0.58
CA PHE A 74 6.18 -1.33 0.33
C PHE A 74 6.96 -1.33 1.63
N LEU A 75 8.07 -2.07 1.65
CA LEU A 75 9.04 -2.14 2.75
C LEU A 75 10.33 -1.50 2.27
N ALA A 76 10.81 -0.48 2.97
CA ALA A 76 12.01 0.26 2.61
C ALA A 76 13.05 0.20 3.74
N SER A 77 14.32 0.12 3.37
CA SER A 77 15.44 0.19 4.28
C SER A 77 16.58 0.97 3.66
N VAL A 78 17.28 1.79 4.47
CA VAL A 78 18.46 2.50 4.00
C VAL A 78 19.62 1.57 3.70
N ILE A 79 20.38 1.89 2.66
CA ILE A 79 21.67 1.30 2.36
C ILE A 79 22.73 2.29 2.86
N ARG A 80 23.69 1.79 3.64
CA ARG A 80 24.74 2.61 4.23
C ARG A 80 26.14 2.17 3.77
N ASP A 81 27.03 3.15 3.72
CA ASP A 81 28.47 2.96 3.63
C ASP A 81 29.07 3.68 4.85
N GLY A 82 29.44 2.92 5.88
CA GLY A 82 29.68 3.46 7.21
C GLY A 82 28.45 4.20 7.75
N ASP A 83 28.62 5.44 8.17
CA ASP A 83 27.51 6.29 8.67
C ASP A 83 26.71 6.99 7.57
N ARG A 84 27.22 6.96 6.31
CA ARG A 84 26.61 7.65 5.19
C ARG A 84 25.49 6.83 4.56
N VAL A 85 24.31 7.40 4.43
CA VAL A 85 23.24 6.82 3.61
C VAL A 85 23.60 7.00 2.13
N ILE A 86 23.71 5.89 1.41
CA ILE A 86 24.05 5.86 -0.02
C ILE A 86 22.86 5.49 -0.91
N GLY A 87 21.76 5.00 -0.32
CA GLY A 87 20.56 4.64 -1.04
C GLY A 87 19.47 4.09 -0.14
N VAL A 88 18.37 3.68 -0.78
CA VAL A 88 17.23 3.00 -0.14
C VAL A 88 16.88 1.77 -0.97
N ALA A 89 16.89 0.61 -0.35
CA ALA A 89 16.35 -0.63 -0.92
C ALA A 89 14.87 -0.75 -0.60
N VAL A 90 14.07 -1.20 -1.56
CA VAL A 90 12.63 -1.38 -1.40
C VAL A 90 12.18 -2.72 -1.92
N ALA A 91 11.33 -3.40 -1.13
CA ALA A 91 10.55 -4.55 -1.54
C ALA A 91 9.07 -4.16 -1.65
N LYS A 92 8.47 -4.43 -2.80
CA LYS A 92 7.02 -4.40 -2.99
C LYS A 92 6.50 -5.83 -2.82
N VAL A 93 5.49 -5.99 -1.95
CA VAL A 93 4.84 -7.27 -1.68
C VAL A 93 3.39 -7.20 -2.14
N ASP A 94 2.95 -8.18 -2.92
CA ASP A 94 1.55 -8.35 -3.27
C ASP A 94 0.79 -8.98 -2.10
N MET A 95 -0.32 -8.34 -1.72
CA MET A 95 -1.17 -8.79 -0.62
C MET A 95 -2.42 -9.56 -1.10
N SER A 96 -2.56 -9.80 -2.39
CA SER A 96 -3.74 -10.46 -2.98
C SER A 96 -3.96 -11.88 -2.45
N ALA A 97 -2.87 -12.60 -2.15
CA ALA A 97 -2.95 -13.95 -1.57
C ALA A 97 -3.62 -13.94 -0.18
N VAL A 98 -3.40 -12.90 0.62
CA VAL A 98 -4.06 -12.73 1.93
C VAL A 98 -5.55 -12.51 1.75
N GLU A 99 -5.95 -11.62 0.85
CA GLU A 99 -7.36 -11.36 0.53
C GLU A 99 -8.06 -12.62 0.00
N GLN A 100 -7.37 -13.36 -0.86
CA GLN A 100 -7.89 -14.61 -1.40
C GLN A 100 -8.06 -15.66 -0.30
N GLY A 101 -7.10 -15.80 0.60
CA GLY A 101 -7.19 -16.71 1.75
C GLY A 101 -8.40 -16.37 2.63
N TRP A 102 -8.64 -15.10 2.93
CA TRP A 102 -9.82 -14.68 3.69
C TRP A 102 -11.12 -14.98 2.97
N ARG A 103 -11.20 -14.73 1.66
CA ARG A 103 -12.40 -15.09 0.87
C ARG A 103 -12.67 -16.60 0.87
N GLN A 104 -11.63 -17.41 0.68
CA GLN A 104 -11.76 -18.87 0.63
C GLN A 104 -12.15 -19.49 1.97
N SER A 105 -11.66 -18.93 3.07
CA SER A 105 -11.98 -19.41 4.42
C SER A 105 -13.29 -18.84 4.97
N GLY A 106 -13.96 -17.93 4.25
CA GLY A 106 -15.12 -17.20 4.75
C GLY A 106 -14.79 -16.22 5.90
N THR A 107 -13.50 -15.86 6.05
CA THR A 107 -13.08 -14.94 7.11
C THR A 107 -13.47 -13.51 6.76
N LEU A 108 -14.32 -12.91 7.58
CA LEU A 108 -14.73 -11.51 7.47
C LEU A 108 -13.65 -10.63 8.12
N ALA A 109 -12.69 -10.20 7.34
CA ALA A 109 -11.58 -9.37 7.80
C ALA A 109 -11.36 -8.17 6.89
N ALA A 110 -11.03 -7.05 7.50
CA ALA A 110 -10.61 -5.84 6.81
C ALA A 110 -9.49 -5.14 7.60
N ILE A 111 -8.53 -4.57 6.89
CA ILE A 111 -7.49 -3.72 7.47
C ILE A 111 -7.61 -2.34 6.87
N THR A 112 -7.62 -1.33 7.74
CA THR A 112 -7.64 0.08 7.36
C THR A 112 -6.29 0.74 7.57
N ASP A 113 -6.09 1.83 6.87
CA ASP A 113 -4.99 2.75 7.16
C ASP A 113 -5.35 3.74 8.28
N GLY A 114 -4.43 4.67 8.57
CA GLY A 114 -4.64 5.71 9.59
C GLY A 114 -5.73 6.72 9.27
N ASP A 115 -6.17 6.80 8.01
CA ASP A 115 -7.30 7.62 7.57
C ASP A 115 -8.63 6.85 7.59
N GLY A 116 -8.61 5.57 7.98
CA GLY A 116 -9.78 4.70 8.03
C GLY A 116 -10.20 4.16 6.65
N VAL A 117 -9.35 4.20 5.64
CA VAL A 117 -9.64 3.61 4.33
C VAL A 117 -9.29 2.12 4.34
N VAL A 118 -10.24 1.27 3.97
CA VAL A 118 -10.03 -0.17 3.85
C VAL A 118 -9.13 -0.46 2.68
N PHE A 119 -7.94 -0.98 2.92
CA PHE A 119 -6.98 -1.29 1.85
C PHE A 119 -6.75 -2.78 1.63
N LEU A 120 -7.07 -3.61 2.61
CA LEU A 120 -6.95 -5.06 2.53
C LEU A 120 -8.19 -5.70 3.14
N THR A 121 -8.87 -6.59 2.39
CA THR A 121 -10.13 -7.18 2.85
C THR A 121 -10.49 -8.44 2.07
N GLY A 122 -11.18 -9.37 2.76
CA GLY A 122 -11.86 -10.49 2.13
C GLY A 122 -13.17 -10.12 1.43
N LEU A 123 -13.69 -8.91 1.64
CA LEU A 123 -14.94 -8.39 1.07
C LEU A 123 -14.65 -7.42 -0.09
N PRO A 124 -14.76 -7.83 -1.35
CA PRO A 124 -14.37 -6.98 -2.50
C PRO A 124 -15.08 -5.62 -2.54
N GLY A 125 -16.35 -5.55 -2.13
CA GLY A 125 -17.16 -4.33 -2.08
C GLY A 125 -16.69 -3.30 -1.04
N TRP A 126 -15.78 -3.68 -0.13
CA TRP A 126 -15.23 -2.78 0.89
C TRP A 126 -13.87 -2.18 0.50
N LYS A 127 -13.21 -2.76 -0.48
CA LYS A 127 -11.86 -2.33 -0.87
C LYS A 127 -11.87 -0.89 -1.35
N TYR A 128 -10.96 -0.07 -0.79
CA TYR A 128 -10.81 1.36 -1.01
C TYR A 128 -12.03 2.20 -0.59
N ARG A 129 -12.89 1.68 0.25
CA ARG A 129 -13.93 2.48 0.89
C ARG A 129 -13.46 2.96 2.26
N PRO A 130 -13.71 4.22 2.62
CA PRO A 130 -13.46 4.69 3.97
C PRO A 130 -14.52 4.11 4.93
N LEU A 131 -14.14 3.87 6.17
CA LEU A 131 -15.11 3.48 7.22
C LEU A 131 -16.12 4.61 7.45
N HIS A 132 -15.65 5.84 7.52
CA HIS A 132 -16.45 7.07 7.70
C HIS A 132 -16.09 8.10 6.63
N PRO A 133 -16.93 9.13 6.41
CA PRO A 133 -16.64 10.19 5.46
C PRO A 133 -15.27 10.82 5.71
N LEU A 134 -14.45 10.94 4.66
CA LEU A 134 -13.12 11.56 4.75
C LEU A 134 -13.22 13.09 4.77
N GLY A 135 -12.53 13.70 5.71
CA GLY A 135 -12.38 15.15 5.75
C GLY A 135 -11.44 15.68 4.65
N LYS A 136 -11.55 16.97 4.31
CA LYS A 136 -10.73 17.61 3.27
C LYS A 136 -9.22 17.46 3.50
N ALA A 137 -8.76 17.51 4.77
CA ALA A 137 -7.35 17.37 5.11
C ALA A 137 -6.84 15.96 4.82
N ALA A 138 -7.60 14.91 5.16
CA ALA A 138 -7.27 13.53 4.86
C ALA A 138 -7.19 13.30 3.34
N LEU A 139 -8.19 13.74 2.58
CA LEU A 139 -8.20 13.66 1.11
C LEU A 139 -6.96 14.35 0.50
N ALA A 140 -6.61 15.56 0.98
CA ALA A 140 -5.43 16.27 0.52
C ALA A 140 -4.12 15.53 0.83
N GLY A 141 -3.99 14.97 2.03
CA GLY A 141 -2.83 14.16 2.42
C GLY A 141 -2.67 12.89 1.59
N ILE A 142 -3.77 12.17 1.37
CA ILE A 142 -3.82 10.96 0.53
C ILE A 142 -3.42 11.30 -0.92
N ALA A 143 -3.96 12.40 -1.47
CA ALA A 143 -3.64 12.85 -2.82
C ALA A 143 -2.16 13.27 -2.96
N ALA A 144 -1.61 14.02 -2.00
CA ALA A 144 -0.20 14.43 -2.00
C ALA A 144 0.76 13.23 -1.94
N ALA A 145 0.39 12.18 -1.20
CA ALA A 145 1.13 10.93 -1.14
C ALA A 145 0.85 10.00 -2.33
N ARG A 146 -0.13 10.32 -3.18
CA ARG A 146 -0.64 9.47 -4.28
C ARG A 146 -0.91 8.03 -3.80
N LYS A 147 -1.51 7.90 -2.61
CA LYS A 147 -1.63 6.62 -1.92
C LYS A 147 -2.55 5.64 -2.65
N TYR A 148 -3.68 6.14 -3.10
CA TYR A 148 -4.69 5.40 -3.86
C TYR A 148 -4.81 5.97 -5.28
N ASP A 149 -3.68 5.99 -6.00
CA ASP A 149 -3.63 6.55 -7.35
C ASP A 149 -4.63 5.83 -8.27
N GLY A 150 -5.44 6.60 -8.98
CA GLY A 150 -6.51 6.07 -9.83
C GLY A 150 -7.81 5.69 -9.11
N VAL A 151 -7.90 5.86 -7.78
CA VAL A 151 -9.12 5.63 -6.99
C VAL A 151 -9.75 6.97 -6.60
N ASP A 152 -11.01 7.20 -6.98
CA ASP A 152 -11.76 8.40 -6.55
C ASP A 152 -12.34 8.20 -5.14
N LEU A 153 -11.53 8.52 -4.13
CA LEU A 153 -11.97 8.44 -2.74
C LEU A 153 -12.99 9.51 -2.35
N ALA A 154 -13.03 10.66 -3.06
CA ALA A 154 -13.99 11.72 -2.78
C ALA A 154 -15.42 11.30 -3.15
N ALA A 155 -15.56 10.51 -4.21
CA ALA A 155 -16.83 9.91 -4.62
C ALA A 155 -17.09 8.54 -3.96
N SER A 156 -16.13 7.99 -3.22
CA SER A 156 -16.25 6.68 -2.58
C SER A 156 -17.26 6.74 -1.43
N ARG A 157 -18.22 5.84 -1.46
CA ARG A 157 -19.27 5.74 -0.44
C ARG A 157 -18.67 5.17 0.86
N PRO A 158 -18.78 5.85 2.00
CA PRO A 158 -18.29 5.30 3.27
C PRO A 158 -19.07 4.03 3.64
N ILE A 159 -18.43 3.14 4.42
CA ILE A 159 -19.05 1.91 4.88
C ILE A 159 -20.10 2.23 5.95
N PHE A 160 -19.81 3.19 6.84
CA PHE A 160 -20.73 3.67 7.86
C PHE A 160 -21.11 5.13 7.57
N THR A 161 -22.40 5.39 7.38
CA THR A 161 -22.91 6.73 7.03
C THR A 161 -23.29 7.56 8.24
N ASP A 162 -23.75 6.92 9.32
CA ASP A 162 -24.23 7.57 10.53
C ASP A 162 -23.93 6.65 11.73
N ALA A 163 -22.80 6.83 12.37
CA ALA A 163 -22.64 6.31 13.71
C ALA A 163 -21.58 7.15 14.42
N GLU A 164 -22.00 7.94 15.38
CA GLU A 164 -21.24 7.98 16.62
C GLU A 164 -20.83 6.54 16.93
N PRO A 165 -19.57 6.25 17.25
CA PRO A 165 -19.21 4.95 17.80
C PRO A 165 -19.96 4.82 19.14
N GLY A 166 -21.15 4.30 19.08
CA GLY A 166 -21.85 3.83 20.26
C GLY A 166 -20.94 2.80 20.91
N GLU A 167 -21.02 2.66 22.23
CA GLU A 167 -20.24 1.71 23.05
C GLU A 167 -20.26 0.26 22.51
N ASP A 168 -20.92 0.00 21.40
CA ASP A 168 -21.15 -1.29 20.75
C ASP A 168 -20.82 -1.28 19.24
N GLY A 169 -19.66 -0.69 18.87
CA GLY A 169 -19.15 -0.68 17.49
C GLY A 169 -19.11 -2.07 16.82
N THR A 170 -19.00 -3.13 17.60
CA THR A 170 -19.02 -4.52 17.13
C THR A 170 -20.39 -4.94 16.58
N ALA A 171 -21.49 -4.48 17.17
CA ALA A 171 -22.85 -4.84 16.74
C ALA A 171 -23.27 -4.14 15.44
N ALA A 172 -22.78 -2.92 15.18
CA ALA A 172 -23.04 -2.20 13.94
C ALA A 172 -22.27 -2.82 12.77
N ILE A 173 -21.03 -3.25 13.01
CA ILE A 173 -20.20 -3.99 12.05
C ILE A 173 -20.84 -5.33 11.69
N GLY A 174 -21.35 -6.07 12.68
CA GLY A 174 -21.99 -7.35 12.45
C GLY A 174 -23.27 -7.26 11.61
N ARG A 175 -24.12 -6.26 11.81
CA ARG A 175 -25.34 -6.05 11.02
C ARG A 175 -25.02 -5.71 9.55
N ARG A 176 -24.06 -4.82 9.31
CA ARG A 176 -23.68 -4.44 7.92
C ARG A 176 -23.01 -5.58 7.19
N LEU A 177 -22.23 -6.42 7.86
CA LEU A 177 -21.65 -7.62 7.30
C LEU A 177 -22.73 -8.63 6.89
N ALA A 178 -23.78 -8.80 7.68
CA ALA A 178 -24.92 -9.64 7.34
C ALA A 178 -25.65 -9.12 6.09
N ASP A 179 -25.94 -7.83 6.02
CA ASP A 179 -26.65 -7.20 4.88
C ASP A 179 -25.85 -7.30 3.55
N GLU A 180 -24.51 -7.30 3.60
CA GLU A 180 -23.66 -7.43 2.39
C GLU A 180 -23.40 -8.91 2.00
N LEU A 181 -23.66 -9.86 2.89
CA LEU A 181 -23.56 -11.29 2.60
C LEU A 181 -24.86 -11.86 2.01
N ASP A 182 -25.99 -11.21 2.27
CA ASP A 182 -27.30 -11.59 1.78
C ASP A 182 -27.68 -10.90 0.46
N ALA A 183 -26.81 -10.03 -0.11
CA ALA A 183 -27.01 -9.28 -1.35
C ALA A 183 -26.16 -9.84 -2.52
#